data_74fe14bea68b5f9de1fa60642197253b
#
_entry.id   74fe14bea68b5f9de1fa60642197253b
#
_cell.length_a   1.000
_cell.length_b   1.000
_cell.length_c   1.000
_cell.angle_alpha   90.00
_cell.angle_beta   90.00
_cell.angle_gamma   90.00
#
_symmetry.space_group_name_H-M   'P 1'
#
loop_
_entity.id
_entity.type
_entity.pdbx_description
1 polymer ?
#
loop_
_entity_poly.entity_id
_entity_poly.type
_entity_poly.pdbx_seq_one_letter_code
_entity_poly.pdbx_strand_id
1 'polypeptide(L)'
;MKSALITFNSKKGKTLEYAKDIARFLESHNISSRIVSVADCEEHHFKGADMVFFGCWTSGLMILAQRPEKRWVDFAKKTPAIHDKKIVLFTTYLIATGSMFKSMQKHLNGKITDVSLKLKSRQPVMTEINKAQLEGFLKSVSEKS
;
A
#
# COMPACT_ATOMS: atom_id res chain seq x y z
N MET A 1 -10.38 -17.91 3.90
CA MET A 1 -10.25 -16.87 2.88
C MET A 1 -9.38 -15.73 3.39
N LYS A 2 -8.39 -15.33 2.63
CA LYS A 2 -7.54 -14.21 3.02
C LYS A 2 -8.25 -12.89 2.76
N SER A 3 -7.93 -11.87 3.53
CA SER A 3 -8.50 -10.55 3.37
C SER A 3 -7.41 -9.47 3.37
N ALA A 4 -7.66 -8.40 2.64
CA ALA A 4 -6.74 -7.29 2.50
C ALA A 4 -7.42 -5.96 2.79
N LEU A 5 -6.74 -5.12 3.54
CA LEU A 5 -7.12 -3.72 3.72
C LEU A 5 -6.21 -2.89 2.82
N ILE A 6 -6.78 -2.05 1.99
CA ILE A 6 -6.03 -1.15 1.11
C ILE A 6 -6.28 0.28 1.56
N THR A 7 -5.30 0.90 2.19
CA THR A 7 -5.40 2.31 2.60
C THR A 7 -4.66 3.16 1.59
N PHE A 8 -5.13 4.37 1.36
CA PHE A 8 -4.52 5.24 0.38
C PHE A 8 -4.68 6.71 0.72
N ASN A 9 -3.75 7.52 0.23
CA ASN A 9 -3.88 8.97 0.18
C ASN A 9 -3.67 9.39 -1.27
N SER A 10 -4.66 10.05 -1.85
CA SER A 10 -4.64 10.43 -3.27
C SER A 10 -4.83 11.94 -3.41
N LYS A 11 -4.05 12.57 -4.30
CA LYS A 11 -4.16 14.00 -4.57
C LYS A 11 -5.21 14.29 -5.63
N LYS A 12 -5.17 13.55 -6.74
CA LYS A 12 -6.07 13.77 -7.89
C LYS A 12 -6.80 12.51 -8.32
N GLY A 13 -6.89 11.54 -7.44
CA GLY A 13 -7.59 10.30 -7.74
C GLY A 13 -6.75 9.21 -8.39
N LYS A 14 -5.52 9.49 -8.77
CA LYS A 14 -4.66 8.52 -9.45
C LYS A 14 -4.31 7.35 -8.53
N THR A 15 -3.93 7.64 -7.29
CA THR A 15 -3.61 6.60 -6.31
C THR A 15 -4.85 5.78 -5.96
N LEU A 16 -6.01 6.43 -5.90
CA LEU A 16 -7.27 5.72 -5.66
C LEU A 16 -7.57 4.74 -6.79
N GLU A 17 -7.39 5.16 -8.04
CA GLU A 17 -7.64 4.28 -9.17
C GLU A 17 -6.66 3.11 -9.19
N TYR A 18 -5.42 3.34 -8.79
CA TYR A 18 -4.43 2.29 -8.66
C TYR A 18 -4.86 1.30 -7.55
N ALA A 19 -5.33 1.82 -6.42
CA ALA A 19 -5.84 0.98 -5.32
C ALA A 19 -7.01 0.12 -5.79
N LYS A 20 -7.91 0.67 -6.59
CA LYS A 20 -9.04 -0.07 -7.14
C LYS A 20 -8.58 -1.19 -8.08
N ASP A 21 -7.54 -0.93 -8.87
CA ASP A 21 -6.99 -1.93 -9.77
C ASP A 21 -6.32 -3.06 -8.98
N ILE A 22 -5.61 -2.71 -7.93
CA ILE A 22 -5.03 -3.71 -7.00
C ILE A 22 -6.14 -4.57 -6.39
N ALA A 23 -7.22 -3.95 -5.96
CA ALA A 23 -8.35 -4.66 -5.36
C ALA A 23 -8.97 -5.66 -6.36
N ARG A 24 -9.14 -5.24 -7.61
CA ARG A 24 -9.67 -6.13 -8.65
C ARG A 24 -8.78 -7.34 -8.87
N PHE A 25 -7.47 -7.12 -8.85
CA PHE A 25 -6.50 -8.21 -8.98
C PHE A 25 -6.60 -9.18 -7.79
N LEU A 26 -6.67 -8.65 -6.57
CA LEU A 26 -6.79 -9.48 -5.38
C LEU A 26 -8.08 -10.31 -5.41
N GLU A 27 -9.19 -9.70 -5.80
CA GLU A 27 -10.46 -10.40 -5.88
C GLU A 27 -10.47 -11.50 -6.94
N SER A 28 -9.74 -11.31 -8.04
CA SER A 28 -9.57 -12.34 -9.05
C SER A 28 -8.77 -13.54 -8.53
N HIS A 29 -8.08 -13.36 -7.41
CA HIS A 29 -7.32 -14.41 -6.71
C HIS A 29 -8.02 -14.87 -5.42
N ASN A 30 -9.31 -14.61 -5.31
CA ASN A 30 -10.14 -15.01 -4.16
C ASN A 30 -9.72 -14.37 -2.83
N ILE A 31 -9.20 -13.16 -2.90
CA ILE A 31 -8.85 -12.39 -1.71
C ILE A 31 -9.84 -11.25 -1.58
N SER A 32 -10.58 -11.24 -0.47
CA SER A 32 -11.52 -10.16 -0.18
C SER A 32 -10.73 -8.89 0.11
N SER A 33 -11.11 -7.78 -0.50
CA SER A 33 -10.39 -6.52 -0.28
C SER A 33 -11.34 -5.39 0.10
N ARG A 34 -10.83 -4.47 0.90
CA ARG A 34 -11.56 -3.28 1.31
C ARG A 34 -10.65 -2.07 1.11
N ILE A 35 -11.17 -1.06 0.41
CA ILE A 35 -10.43 0.16 0.12
C ILE A 35 -10.92 1.27 1.05
N VAL A 36 -10.03 1.87 1.83
CA VAL A 36 -10.38 2.93 2.78
C VAL A 36 -9.35 4.05 2.69
N SER A 37 -9.81 5.29 2.49
CA SER A 37 -8.90 6.43 2.46
C SER A 37 -8.29 6.64 3.85
N VAL A 38 -7.11 7.27 3.89
CA VAL A 38 -6.46 7.57 5.17
C VAL A 38 -7.33 8.47 6.06
N ALA A 39 -8.20 9.28 5.46
CA ALA A 39 -9.10 10.15 6.21
C ALA A 39 -10.20 9.36 6.92
N ASP A 40 -10.60 8.22 6.37
CA ASP A 40 -11.70 7.41 6.89
C ASP A 40 -11.24 6.15 7.61
N CYS A 41 -9.94 5.85 7.56
CA CYS A 41 -9.43 4.61 8.13
C CYS A 41 -9.34 4.68 9.65
N GLU A 42 -9.92 3.70 10.32
CA GLU A 42 -9.92 3.60 11.77
C GLU A 42 -9.28 2.29 12.21
N GLU A 43 -9.01 2.18 13.50
CA GLU A 43 -8.33 1.01 14.05
C GLU A 43 -9.04 -0.30 13.72
N HIS A 44 -10.37 -0.32 13.76
CA HIS A 44 -11.13 -1.55 13.50
C HIS A 44 -10.93 -2.10 12.08
N HIS A 45 -10.56 -1.24 11.13
CA HIS A 45 -10.32 -1.69 9.76
C HIS A 45 -9.13 -2.64 9.66
N PHE A 46 -8.15 -2.51 10.54
CA PHE A 46 -6.97 -3.36 10.53
C PHE A 46 -7.23 -4.75 11.11
N LYS A 47 -8.14 -4.85 12.05
CA LYS A 47 -8.35 -6.09 12.81
C LYS A 47 -8.72 -7.31 11.98
N GLY A 48 -9.53 -7.13 10.96
CA GLY A 48 -10.01 -8.24 10.14
C GLY A 48 -9.13 -8.57 8.95
N ALA A 49 -8.03 -7.84 8.75
CA ALA A 49 -7.21 -8.00 7.57
C ALA A 49 -5.99 -8.89 7.83
N ASP A 50 -5.69 -9.78 6.89
CA ASP A 50 -4.48 -10.60 6.94
C ASP A 50 -3.30 -9.85 6.34
N MET A 51 -3.57 -8.95 5.41
CA MET A 51 -2.55 -8.12 4.78
C MET A 51 -3.04 -6.69 4.68
N VAL A 52 -2.12 -5.73 4.77
CA VAL A 52 -2.42 -4.31 4.68
C VAL A 52 -1.56 -3.67 3.60
N PHE A 53 -2.23 -2.98 2.70
CA PHE A 53 -1.59 -2.22 1.62
C PHE A 53 -1.64 -0.75 2.02
N PHE A 54 -0.48 -0.12 2.12
CA PHE A 54 -0.38 1.32 2.41
C PHE A 54 0.02 2.04 1.14
N GLY A 55 -0.82 2.95 0.68
CA GLY A 55 -0.59 3.69 -0.54
C GLY A 55 -0.60 5.19 -0.35
N CYS A 56 0.24 5.87 -1.13
CA CYS A 56 0.32 7.32 -1.13
C CYS A 56 0.87 7.78 -2.47
N TRP A 57 0.43 8.96 -2.95
CA TRP A 57 1.07 9.54 -4.13
C TRP A 57 2.45 10.08 -3.74
N THR A 58 3.41 9.98 -4.66
CA THR A 58 4.76 10.48 -4.40
C THR A 58 4.78 11.99 -4.50
N SER A 59 5.10 12.66 -3.39
CA SER A 59 5.24 14.11 -3.33
C SER A 59 6.69 14.48 -3.66
N GLY A 60 6.87 15.62 -4.30
CA GLY A 60 8.17 16.11 -4.69
C GLY A 60 8.34 16.06 -6.21
N LEU A 61 8.72 17.19 -6.81
CA LEU A 61 8.90 17.32 -8.26
C LEU A 61 10.30 16.96 -8.73
N MET A 62 11.26 16.94 -7.82
CA MET A 62 12.66 16.64 -8.12
C MET A 62 12.97 15.19 -7.76
N ILE A 63 14.00 14.63 -8.37
CA ILE A 63 14.46 13.27 -8.05
C ILE A 63 14.87 13.17 -6.58
N LEU A 64 15.35 14.25 -6.02
CA LEU A 64 15.68 14.32 -4.61
C LEU A 64 14.45 14.72 -3.81
N ALA A 65 14.33 14.22 -2.58
CA ALA A 65 13.26 14.56 -1.64
C ALA A 65 11.88 14.04 -2.01
N GLN A 66 11.76 12.89 -2.66
CA GLN A 66 10.48 12.20 -2.78
C GLN A 66 10.04 11.73 -1.40
N ARG A 67 8.83 12.10 -1.03
CA ARG A 67 8.28 11.81 0.30
C ARG A 67 6.77 11.67 0.26
N PRO A 68 6.18 10.99 1.25
CA PRO A 68 4.74 10.94 1.35
C PRO A 68 4.19 12.30 1.79
N GLU A 69 2.95 12.59 1.41
CA GLU A 69 2.26 13.80 1.82
C GLU A 69 2.00 13.77 3.32
N LYS A 70 1.89 14.95 3.93
CA LYS A 70 1.68 15.09 5.36
C LYS A 70 0.49 14.32 5.89
N ARG A 71 -0.62 14.28 5.15
CA ARG A 71 -1.83 13.54 5.58
C ARG A 71 -1.52 12.06 5.77
N TRP A 72 -0.72 11.49 4.88
CA TRP A 72 -0.31 10.10 5.00
C TRP A 72 0.62 9.92 6.20
N VAL A 73 1.54 10.86 6.40
CA VAL A 73 2.47 10.81 7.53
C VAL A 73 1.69 10.83 8.85
N ASP A 74 0.72 11.73 8.97
CA ASP A 74 -0.12 11.82 10.16
C ASP A 74 -0.91 10.52 10.38
N PHE A 75 -1.42 9.93 9.32
CA PHE A 75 -2.09 8.64 9.36
C PHE A 75 -1.16 7.53 9.85
N ALA A 76 0.06 7.48 9.33
CA ALA A 76 1.04 6.47 9.71
C ALA A 76 1.34 6.55 11.21
N LYS A 77 1.43 7.75 11.74
CA LYS A 77 1.67 7.95 13.18
C LYS A 77 0.54 7.40 14.04
N LYS A 78 -0.69 7.44 13.55
CA LYS A 78 -1.88 6.96 14.27
C LYS A 78 -2.16 5.48 14.04
N THR A 79 -1.47 4.86 13.10
CA THR A 79 -1.68 3.44 12.80
C THR A 79 -1.31 2.59 14.01
N PRO A 80 -2.16 1.63 14.40
CA PRO A 80 -1.84 0.74 15.52
C PRO A 80 -0.72 -0.22 15.15
N ALA A 81 -0.15 -0.89 16.14
CA ALA A 81 0.85 -1.93 15.90
C ALA A 81 0.16 -3.11 15.20
N ILE A 82 0.72 -3.52 14.08
CA ILE A 82 0.16 -4.59 13.23
C ILE A 82 1.26 -5.57 12.80
N HIS A 83 2.07 -5.99 13.76
CA HIS A 83 3.22 -6.86 13.51
C HIS A 83 2.86 -8.23 12.97
N ASP A 84 1.62 -8.67 13.17
CA ASP A 84 1.13 -9.98 12.73
C ASP A 84 0.62 -9.98 11.28
N LYS A 85 0.64 -8.84 10.61
CA LYS A 85 0.07 -8.72 9.26
C LYS A 85 1.15 -8.59 8.20
N LYS A 86 0.84 -9.05 6.99
CA LYS A 86 1.72 -8.85 5.83
C LYS A 86 1.52 -7.44 5.31
N ILE A 87 2.61 -6.79 4.96
CA ILE A 87 2.60 -5.37 4.58
C ILE A 87 3.07 -5.18 3.14
N VAL A 88 2.29 -4.44 2.37
CA VAL A 88 2.63 -4.05 1.00
C VAL A 88 2.56 -2.52 0.93
N LEU A 89 3.57 -1.90 0.35
CA LEU A 89 3.55 -0.47 0.09
C LEU A 89 3.32 -0.24 -1.40
N PHE A 90 2.53 0.77 -1.74
CA PHE A 90 2.35 1.14 -3.14
C PHE A 90 2.33 2.65 -3.30
N THR A 91 2.74 3.12 -4.47
CA THR A 91 2.75 4.55 -4.76
C THR A 91 2.53 4.81 -6.24
N THR A 92 1.95 5.97 -6.54
CA THR A 92 1.92 6.51 -7.89
C THR A 92 2.90 7.68 -7.95
N TYR A 93 3.51 7.89 -9.13
CA TYR A 93 4.54 8.91 -9.27
C TYR A 93 4.55 9.50 -10.68
N LEU A 94 5.16 10.68 -10.84
CA LEU A 94 5.28 11.34 -12.13
C LEU A 94 6.64 11.07 -12.78
N ILE A 95 7.72 11.26 -12.04
CA ILE A 95 9.07 11.15 -12.57
C ILE A 95 9.81 9.96 -11.98
N ALA A 96 9.88 9.88 -10.66
CA ALA A 96 10.58 8.80 -9.97
C ALA A 96 10.03 8.66 -8.56
N THR A 97 10.28 7.52 -7.94
CA THR A 97 9.90 7.29 -6.54
C THR A 97 11.00 7.66 -5.57
N GLY A 98 12.27 7.63 -6.02
CA GLY A 98 13.41 7.99 -5.17
C GLY A 98 13.36 7.30 -3.82
N SER A 99 13.36 8.09 -2.75
CA SER A 99 13.33 7.62 -1.36
C SER A 99 11.92 7.41 -0.80
N MET A 100 10.89 7.42 -1.67
CA MET A 100 9.48 7.35 -1.22
C MET A 100 9.19 6.16 -0.31
N PHE A 101 9.53 4.96 -0.75
CA PHE A 101 9.24 3.76 0.06
C PHE A 101 10.03 3.73 1.36
N LYS A 102 11.28 4.18 1.31
CA LYS A 102 12.11 4.27 2.50
C LYS A 102 11.51 5.23 3.53
N SER A 103 10.98 6.35 3.05
CA SER A 103 10.32 7.33 3.91
C SER A 103 9.02 6.77 4.49
N MET A 104 8.23 6.06 3.68
CA MET A 104 7.01 5.40 4.17
C MET A 104 7.34 4.40 5.27
N GLN A 105 8.36 3.57 5.08
CA GLN A 105 8.78 2.60 6.09
C GLN A 105 9.23 3.28 7.38
N LYS A 106 9.93 4.40 7.25
CA LYS A 106 10.39 5.17 8.41
C LYS A 106 9.22 5.60 9.30
N HIS A 107 8.15 6.09 8.68
CA HIS A 107 6.98 6.55 9.42
C HIS A 107 6.14 5.41 10.02
N LEU A 108 6.32 4.19 9.52
CA LEU A 108 5.65 2.99 10.05
C LEU A 108 6.54 2.20 11.01
N ASN A 109 7.72 2.71 11.31
CA ASN A 109 8.67 2.04 12.19
C ASN A 109 8.05 1.77 13.57
N GLY A 110 8.24 0.56 14.07
CA GLY A 110 7.69 0.14 15.36
C GLY A 110 6.25 -0.38 15.28
N LYS A 111 5.60 -0.27 14.13
CA LYS A 111 4.21 -0.69 13.94
C LYS A 111 4.07 -1.91 13.05
N ILE A 112 5.04 -2.10 12.17
CA ILE A 112 5.06 -3.23 11.23
C ILE A 112 6.34 -4.02 11.44
N THR A 113 6.34 -5.28 11.00
CA THR A 113 7.54 -6.12 11.07
C THR A 113 8.42 -5.87 9.86
N ASP A 114 7.96 -6.31 8.69
CA ASP A 114 8.69 -6.16 7.44
C ASP A 114 7.75 -5.76 6.34
N VAL A 115 8.29 -5.12 5.30
CA VAL A 115 7.54 -4.85 4.08
C VAL A 115 7.80 -6.01 3.12
N SER A 116 6.73 -6.71 2.76
CA SER A 116 6.82 -7.88 1.88
C SER A 116 6.94 -7.51 0.40
N LEU A 117 6.38 -6.38 0.00
CA LEU A 117 6.32 -6.00 -1.41
C LEU A 117 6.17 -4.49 -1.54
N LYS A 118 6.76 -3.94 -2.60
CA LYS A 118 6.66 -2.52 -2.94
C LYS A 118 6.23 -2.40 -4.39
N LEU A 119 5.06 -1.78 -4.62
CA LEU A 119 4.50 -1.59 -5.95
C LEU A 119 4.51 -0.13 -6.33
N LYS A 120 4.88 0.17 -7.57
CA LYS A 120 4.87 1.55 -8.07
C LYS A 120 4.39 1.59 -9.51
N SER A 121 3.70 2.68 -9.87
CA SER A 121 3.23 2.86 -11.23
C SER A 121 3.08 4.35 -11.56
N ARG A 122 3.39 4.71 -12.79
CA ARG A 122 3.14 6.06 -13.30
C ARG A 122 1.69 6.24 -13.69
N GLN A 123 1.02 5.15 -14.04
CA GLN A 123 -0.37 5.15 -14.44
C GLN A 123 -1.23 4.64 -13.30
N PRO A 124 -2.53 4.95 -13.29
CA PRO A 124 -3.43 4.48 -12.23
C PRO A 124 -3.85 3.03 -12.41
N VAL A 125 -2.99 2.21 -12.94
CA VAL A 125 -3.25 0.79 -13.20
C VAL A 125 -2.00 -0.02 -12.88
N MET A 126 -2.20 -1.29 -12.55
CA MET A 126 -1.09 -2.21 -12.32
C MET A 126 -0.35 -2.49 -13.63
N THR A 127 0.98 -2.40 -13.59
CA THR A 127 1.81 -2.81 -14.72
C THR A 127 1.93 -4.33 -14.73
N GLU A 128 2.45 -4.88 -15.83
CA GLU A 128 2.71 -6.32 -15.89
C GLU A 128 3.73 -6.75 -14.83
N ILE A 129 4.69 -5.87 -14.53
CA ILE A 129 5.67 -6.13 -13.46
C ILE A 129 4.96 -6.20 -12.12
N ASN A 130 4.04 -5.25 -11.84
CA ASN A 130 3.25 -5.25 -10.61
C ASN A 130 2.46 -6.53 -10.44
N LYS A 131 1.81 -6.97 -11.51
CA LYS A 131 1.00 -8.19 -11.49
C LYS A 131 1.83 -9.42 -11.16
N ALA A 132 3.01 -9.54 -11.79
CA ALA A 132 3.92 -10.64 -11.53
C ALA A 132 4.43 -10.63 -10.08
N GLN A 133 4.78 -9.45 -9.57
CA GLN A 133 5.24 -9.29 -8.21
C GLN A 133 4.15 -9.66 -7.19
N LEU A 134 2.95 -9.17 -7.41
CA LEU A 134 1.83 -9.42 -6.51
C LEU A 134 1.43 -10.90 -6.55
N GLU A 135 1.39 -11.50 -7.72
CA GLU A 135 1.10 -12.92 -7.86
C GLU A 135 2.11 -13.78 -7.09
N GLY A 136 3.39 -13.47 -7.21
CA GLY A 136 4.45 -14.17 -6.47
C GLY A 136 4.28 -14.02 -4.96
N PHE A 137 3.95 -12.83 -4.51
CA PHE A 137 3.67 -12.56 -3.09
C PHE A 137 2.49 -13.39 -2.59
N LEU A 138 1.40 -13.41 -3.35
CA LEU A 138 0.19 -14.16 -2.96
C LEU A 138 0.47 -15.67 -2.87
N LYS A 139 1.28 -16.19 -3.77
CA LYS A 139 1.69 -17.61 -3.70
C LYS A 139 2.48 -17.89 -2.41
N SER A 140 3.41 -17.00 -2.05
CA SER A 140 4.23 -17.21 -0.86
C SER A 140 3.38 -17.17 0.41
N VAL A 141 2.37 -16.31 0.46
CA VAL A 141 1.46 -16.22 1.60
C VAL A 141 0.58 -17.48 1.68
N SER A 142 0.10 -17.98 0.55
CA SER A 142 -0.73 -19.18 0.48
C SER A 142 0.04 -20.42 0.93
N GLU A 143 1.29 -20.54 0.55
CA GLU A 143 2.14 -21.70 0.89
C GLU A 143 2.47 -21.78 2.38
N LYS A 144 2.41 -20.66 3.08
CA LYS A 144 2.74 -20.59 4.50
C LYS A 144 1.53 -20.76 5.43
N SER A 145 0.35 -20.85 4.87
CA SER A 145 -0.87 -20.93 5.68
C SER A 145 -1.27 -22.36 6.05
#